data_9b05859f9fa49897df17898ccd9551e8
#
_entry.id   9b05859f9fa49897df17898ccd9551e8
#
_cell.length_a   1.000
_cell.length_b   1.000
_cell.length_c   1.000
_cell.angle_alpha   90.00
_cell.angle_beta   90.00
_cell.angle_gamma   90.00
#
_symmetry.space_group_name_H-M   'P 1'
#
loop_
_entity.id
_entity.type
_entity.pdbx_description
1 polymer ?
#
loop_
_entity_poly.entity_id
_entity_poly.type
_entity_poly.pdbx_seq_one_letter_code
_entity_poly.pdbx_strand_id
1 'polypeptide(L)'
;KIQADRLSAQENAIENRISAGPGKAKELLTIERQQKIKEELCLYLLQKREEDELQASIVVNNTRLLKPATGDSVPVSPKKGIILAAAFILGLAIPYGYMFASNMLNTKVRSRKDLEGLEVPVLGDVPLADGAKKLSLMSRLMKKENESETPRIVVEDHNRNVINEAYRVVRTNLDFMIGANKSEAIMATSLYPGSGKTFTSVNLATAMALKNKKVIIVDLDIRKGTFSKIVNSPSTGVCAYLNGQVSLDDIILPSKTTKLLFDSIPTGHLAPNPAELLLSDRLQAMIDELKQRYDYVFVDCPPITMVTDASLIASHIDRTIFIARAGLMDRRTLPEIDEIYKENHYKNMCLLLNGSDESGTYTRYGYGYGYGYGYGYGNDTKKQ
;
A
#
# COMPACT_ATOMS: atom_id res chain seq x y z
N LYS A 1 75.03 33.99 -27.14
CA LYS A 1 73.65 34.52 -27.33
C LYS A 1 73.07 34.14 -28.70
N ILE A 2 73.83 34.35 -29.83
CA ILE A 2 73.33 34.00 -31.20
C ILE A 2 73.10 32.54 -31.45
N GLN A 3 73.80 31.60 -30.76
CA GLN A 3 73.57 30.17 -30.89
C GLN A 3 72.33 29.71 -30.12
N ALA A 4 72.05 30.31 -28.96
CA ALA A 4 70.87 29.98 -28.17
C ALA A 4 69.59 30.40 -28.87
N ASP A 5 69.63 31.63 -29.51
CA ASP A 5 68.48 32.11 -30.26
C ASP A 5 68.21 31.31 -31.54
N ARG A 6 69.25 30.74 -32.14
CA ARG A 6 69.06 29.80 -33.28
C ARG A 6 68.51 28.45 -32.87
N LEU A 7 68.93 27.93 -31.69
CA LEU A 7 68.39 26.66 -31.17
C LEU A 7 66.90 26.82 -30.78
N SER A 8 66.54 27.89 -30.07
CA SER A 8 65.15 28.14 -29.71
C SER A 8 64.26 28.41 -30.93
N ALA A 9 64.78 29.05 -31.97
CA ALA A 9 64.07 29.19 -33.24
C ALA A 9 63.87 27.81 -33.98
N GLN A 10 64.85 26.91 -33.87
CA GLN A 10 64.72 25.58 -34.41
C GLN A 10 63.79 24.71 -33.60
N GLU A 11 63.81 24.80 -32.25
CA GLU A 11 62.89 24.11 -31.36
C GLU A 11 61.44 24.53 -31.62
N ASN A 12 61.18 25.84 -31.67
CA ASN A 12 59.86 26.36 -31.99
C ASN A 12 59.40 25.99 -33.41
N ALA A 13 60.31 25.90 -34.39
CA ALA A 13 59.97 25.45 -35.73
C ALA A 13 59.67 23.93 -35.79
N ILE A 14 60.34 23.15 -34.95
CA ILE A 14 60.06 21.71 -34.79
C ILE A 14 58.76 21.47 -34.03
N GLU A 15 58.54 22.20 -32.94
CA GLU A 15 57.27 22.12 -32.18
C GLU A 15 56.06 22.53 -33.03
N ASN A 16 56.18 23.58 -33.81
CA ASN A 16 55.11 23.98 -34.75
C ASN A 16 54.90 22.95 -35.87
N ARG A 17 55.97 22.21 -36.29
CA ARG A 17 55.83 21.09 -37.23
C ARG A 17 55.19 19.86 -36.56
N ILE A 18 55.50 19.61 -35.31
CA ILE A 18 54.94 18.49 -34.53
C ILE A 18 53.47 18.78 -34.20
N SER A 19 53.12 19.99 -33.80
CA SER A 19 51.71 20.35 -33.47
C SER A 19 50.81 20.39 -34.70
N ALA A 20 51.36 20.73 -35.89
CA ALA A 20 50.62 20.67 -37.15
C ALA A 20 50.51 19.25 -37.76
N GLY A 21 51.28 18.29 -37.21
CA GLY A 21 51.33 16.92 -37.69
C GLY A 21 50.00 16.16 -37.54
N PRO A 22 49.36 16.17 -36.37
CA PRO A 22 48.14 15.34 -36.15
C PRO A 22 46.96 15.75 -37.02
N GLY A 23 46.83 17.05 -37.31
CA GLY A 23 45.77 17.58 -38.19
C GLY A 23 45.95 17.15 -39.64
N LYS A 24 47.19 17.36 -40.18
CA LYS A 24 47.51 16.96 -41.53
C LYS A 24 47.56 15.43 -41.73
N ALA A 25 48.00 14.69 -40.71
CA ALA A 25 47.94 13.21 -40.72
C ALA A 25 46.51 12.69 -40.77
N LYS A 26 45.59 13.36 -40.03
CA LYS A 26 44.19 12.99 -40.05
C LYS A 26 43.50 13.32 -41.37
N GLU A 27 43.89 14.46 -41.96
CA GLU A 27 43.41 14.89 -43.28
C GLU A 27 43.95 13.97 -44.40
N LEU A 28 45.24 13.60 -44.34
CA LEU A 28 45.81 12.60 -45.23
C LEU A 28 45.16 11.24 -45.11
N LEU A 29 44.94 10.75 -43.87
CA LEU A 29 44.24 9.50 -43.63
C LEU A 29 42.80 9.54 -44.17
N THR A 30 42.15 10.71 -44.11
CA THR A 30 40.77 10.86 -44.63
C THR A 30 40.80 10.81 -46.16
N ILE A 31 41.79 11.50 -46.78
CA ILE A 31 41.99 11.50 -48.25
C ILE A 31 42.39 10.15 -48.75
N GLU A 32 43.33 9.46 -48.07
CA GLU A 32 43.69 8.09 -48.39
C GLU A 32 42.51 7.11 -48.30
N ARG A 33 41.69 7.29 -47.26
CA ARG A 33 40.46 6.47 -47.09
C ARG A 33 39.45 6.73 -48.21
N GLN A 34 39.27 8.03 -48.57
CA GLN A 34 38.41 8.37 -49.68
C GLN A 34 38.93 7.91 -51.03
N GLN A 35 40.27 7.97 -51.22
CA GLN A 35 40.96 7.47 -52.43
C GLN A 35 40.74 5.97 -52.51
N LYS A 36 41.00 5.21 -51.42
CA LYS A 36 40.85 3.78 -51.37
C LYS A 36 39.41 3.35 -51.65
N ILE A 37 38.42 4.04 -51.06
CA ILE A 37 37.00 3.80 -51.34
C ILE A 37 36.65 4.05 -52.80
N LYS A 38 37.21 5.13 -53.41
CA LYS A 38 37.00 5.44 -54.84
C LYS A 38 37.69 4.42 -55.74
N GLU A 39 38.84 3.95 -55.33
CA GLU A 39 39.63 2.94 -56.07
C GLU A 39 38.90 1.58 -56.04
N GLU A 40 38.45 1.15 -54.87
CA GLU A 40 37.62 -0.06 -54.69
C GLU A 40 36.30 0.05 -55.46
N LEU A 41 35.65 1.21 -55.41
CA LEU A 41 34.45 1.45 -56.18
C LEU A 41 34.69 1.44 -57.69
N CYS A 42 35.81 2.01 -58.17
CA CYS A 42 36.20 2.00 -59.55
C CYS A 42 36.46 0.58 -60.02
N LEU A 43 37.23 -0.19 -59.23
CA LEU A 43 37.51 -1.58 -59.52
C LEU A 43 36.23 -2.41 -59.55
N TYR A 44 35.37 -2.22 -58.63
CA TYR A 44 34.05 -2.87 -58.58
C TYR A 44 33.18 -2.51 -59.80
N LEU A 45 33.17 -1.23 -60.22
CA LEU A 45 32.40 -0.79 -61.38
C LEU A 45 33.02 -1.34 -62.69
N LEU A 46 34.34 -1.39 -62.76
CA LEU A 46 35.04 -2.01 -63.93
C LEU A 46 34.74 -3.52 -64.00
N GLN A 47 34.86 -4.20 -62.87
CA GLN A 47 34.52 -5.61 -62.78
C GLN A 47 33.04 -5.84 -63.18
N LYS A 48 32.16 -4.99 -62.68
CA LYS A 48 30.75 -5.09 -63.01
C LYS A 48 30.46 -4.81 -64.46
N ARG A 49 31.18 -3.84 -65.04
CA ARG A 49 31.08 -3.56 -66.47
C ARG A 49 31.57 -4.73 -67.34
N GLU A 50 32.70 -5.34 -66.97
CA GLU A 50 33.19 -6.54 -67.65
C GLU A 50 32.21 -7.73 -67.52
N GLU A 51 31.64 -7.93 -66.36
CA GLU A 51 30.58 -8.92 -66.16
C GLU A 51 29.33 -8.64 -67.04
N ASP A 52 28.90 -7.38 -67.12
CA ASP A 52 27.77 -6.97 -67.96
C ASP A 52 28.09 -7.10 -69.43
N GLU A 53 29.31 -6.75 -69.89
CA GLU A 53 29.80 -6.96 -71.29
C GLU A 53 29.92 -8.44 -71.64
N LEU A 54 30.43 -9.27 -70.70
CA LEU A 54 30.43 -10.72 -70.86
C LEU A 54 29.01 -11.30 -70.94
N GLN A 55 28.12 -10.84 -70.08
CA GLN A 55 26.70 -11.23 -70.11
C GLN A 55 26.02 -10.81 -71.41
N ALA A 56 26.31 -9.59 -71.90
CA ALA A 56 25.79 -9.11 -73.14
C ALA A 56 26.36 -9.85 -74.38
N SER A 57 27.61 -10.32 -74.31
CA SER A 57 28.24 -11.09 -75.39
C SER A 57 27.80 -12.55 -75.46
N ILE A 58 27.32 -13.06 -74.30
CA ILE A 58 26.74 -14.43 -74.25
C ILE A 58 25.23 -14.31 -74.62
N VAL A 59 24.95 -13.93 -75.84
CA VAL A 59 23.61 -14.11 -76.37
C VAL A 59 23.43 -15.58 -76.72
N VAL A 60 23.29 -16.35 -75.63
CA VAL A 60 22.87 -17.75 -75.82
C VAL A 60 21.34 -17.73 -75.91
N ASN A 61 20.84 -17.61 -77.15
CA ASN A 61 19.44 -17.77 -77.51
C ASN A 61 18.91 -19.22 -77.26
N ASN A 62 19.51 -19.92 -76.32
CA ASN A 62 19.14 -21.30 -75.95
C ASN A 62 18.73 -21.46 -74.49
N THR A 63 18.11 -20.47 -73.90
CA THR A 63 17.41 -20.70 -72.66
C THR A 63 16.08 -21.39 -72.96
N ARG A 64 16.09 -22.68 -72.95
CA ARG A 64 14.87 -23.49 -72.98
C ARG A 64 14.28 -23.39 -71.57
N LEU A 65 13.12 -22.77 -71.44
CA LEU A 65 12.38 -22.75 -70.21
C LEU A 65 12.00 -24.20 -69.87
N LEU A 66 12.77 -24.87 -69.05
CA LEU A 66 12.55 -26.27 -68.65
C LEU A 66 11.41 -26.43 -67.65
N LYS A 67 11.08 -25.34 -66.92
CA LYS A 67 9.91 -25.29 -66.09
C LYS A 67 9.34 -23.87 -66.08
N PRO A 68 8.00 -23.70 -66.19
CA PRO A 68 7.39 -22.41 -65.89
C PRO A 68 7.74 -22.03 -64.46
N ALA A 69 7.81 -20.73 -64.17
CA ALA A 69 7.97 -20.23 -62.82
C ALA A 69 6.79 -20.69 -61.96
N THR A 70 6.98 -21.85 -61.33
CA THR A 70 6.01 -22.34 -60.35
C THR A 70 6.41 -21.74 -59.02
N GLY A 71 5.71 -20.71 -58.61
CA GLY A 71 5.81 -20.23 -57.26
C GLY A 71 5.30 -21.30 -56.29
N ASP A 72 6.00 -21.48 -55.20
CA ASP A 72 5.52 -22.35 -54.11
C ASP A 72 4.17 -21.80 -53.63
N SER A 73 3.15 -22.65 -53.50
CA SER A 73 1.83 -22.27 -53.03
C SER A 73 1.82 -21.82 -51.55
N VAL A 74 2.93 -22.05 -50.89
CA VAL A 74 3.12 -21.67 -49.50
C VAL A 74 3.86 -20.33 -49.39
N PRO A 75 3.27 -19.27 -48.91
CA PRO A 75 3.95 -17.99 -48.77
C PRO A 75 5.15 -18.10 -47.83
N VAL A 76 6.35 -17.77 -48.32
CA VAL A 76 7.60 -17.81 -47.57
C VAL A 76 7.68 -16.69 -46.51
N SER A 77 6.94 -15.60 -46.74
CA SER A 77 6.84 -14.44 -45.86
C SER A 77 5.44 -13.79 -46.03
N PRO A 78 4.85 -13.26 -44.93
CA PRO A 78 5.27 -13.30 -43.56
C PRO A 78 4.97 -14.65 -42.86
N LYS A 79 5.87 -15.12 -42.02
CA LYS A 79 5.70 -16.35 -41.21
C LYS A 79 4.64 -16.12 -40.13
N LYS A 80 3.37 -16.39 -40.45
CA LYS A 80 2.21 -16.11 -39.56
C LYS A 80 2.41 -16.67 -38.14
N GLY A 81 2.98 -17.88 -38.00
CA GLY A 81 3.23 -18.48 -36.68
C GLY A 81 4.18 -17.67 -35.81
N ILE A 82 5.25 -17.10 -36.41
CA ILE A 82 6.20 -16.27 -35.67
C ILE A 82 5.56 -14.94 -35.22
N ILE A 83 4.77 -14.34 -36.12
CA ILE A 83 4.06 -13.09 -35.79
C ILE A 83 3.04 -13.33 -34.67
N LEU A 84 2.29 -14.44 -34.75
CA LEU A 84 1.30 -14.80 -33.73
C LEU A 84 1.96 -15.12 -32.39
N ALA A 85 3.08 -15.84 -32.39
CA ALA A 85 3.87 -16.12 -31.20
C ALA A 85 4.44 -14.82 -30.58
N ALA A 86 5.01 -13.94 -31.39
CA ALA A 86 5.50 -12.64 -30.93
C ALA A 86 4.38 -11.76 -30.37
N ALA A 87 3.25 -11.71 -31.04
CA ALA A 87 2.07 -10.95 -30.55
C ALA A 87 1.55 -11.51 -29.22
N PHE A 88 1.54 -12.85 -29.07
CA PHE A 88 1.14 -13.50 -27.81
C PHE A 88 2.11 -13.19 -26.67
N ILE A 89 3.42 -13.29 -26.91
CA ILE A 89 4.45 -12.97 -25.92
C ILE A 89 4.36 -11.50 -25.51
N LEU A 90 4.25 -10.57 -26.47
CA LEU A 90 4.12 -9.15 -26.19
C LEU A 90 2.80 -8.84 -25.47
N GLY A 91 1.71 -9.50 -25.86
CA GLY A 91 0.40 -9.36 -25.22
C GLY A 91 0.40 -9.80 -23.76
N LEU A 92 1.23 -10.75 -23.37
CA LEU A 92 1.43 -11.16 -21.97
C LEU A 92 2.50 -10.33 -21.26
N ALA A 93 3.58 -9.97 -21.94
CA ALA A 93 4.69 -9.23 -21.35
C ALA A 93 4.30 -7.80 -20.93
N ILE A 94 3.48 -7.11 -21.74
CA ILE A 94 3.05 -5.73 -21.44
C ILE A 94 2.22 -5.66 -20.14
N PRO A 95 1.12 -6.41 -19.96
CA PRO A 95 0.34 -6.37 -18.73
C PRO A 95 1.13 -6.89 -17.52
N TYR A 96 1.96 -7.93 -17.70
CA TYR A 96 2.83 -8.43 -16.64
C TYR A 96 3.87 -7.39 -16.23
N GLY A 97 4.55 -6.76 -17.19
CA GLY A 97 5.51 -5.68 -16.94
C GLY A 97 4.88 -4.47 -16.26
N TYR A 98 3.67 -4.09 -16.67
CA TYR A 98 2.91 -3.03 -16.01
C TYR A 98 2.56 -3.38 -14.57
N MET A 99 2.09 -4.62 -14.32
CA MET A 99 1.74 -5.08 -12.98
C MET A 99 2.99 -5.16 -12.08
N PHE A 100 4.11 -5.65 -12.62
CA PHE A 100 5.39 -5.70 -11.92
C PHE A 100 5.91 -4.29 -11.56
N ALA A 101 5.93 -3.38 -12.52
CA ALA A 101 6.36 -1.99 -12.31
C ALA A 101 5.44 -1.27 -11.31
N SER A 102 4.12 -1.42 -11.45
CA SER A 102 3.13 -0.86 -10.51
C SER A 102 3.31 -1.39 -9.09
N ASN A 103 3.63 -2.67 -8.94
CA ASN A 103 3.88 -3.28 -7.63
C ASN A 103 5.23 -2.83 -7.03
N MET A 104 6.26 -2.70 -7.85
CA MET A 104 7.58 -2.22 -7.44
C MET A 104 7.57 -0.74 -7.02
N LEU A 105 6.79 0.08 -7.71
CA LEU A 105 6.60 1.51 -7.41
C LEU A 105 5.62 1.79 -6.27
N ASN A 106 4.95 0.76 -5.76
CA ASN A 106 3.97 0.94 -4.71
C ASN A 106 4.64 1.09 -3.33
N THR A 107 4.59 2.29 -2.80
CA THR A 107 5.14 2.66 -1.49
C THR A 107 4.16 2.44 -0.34
N LYS A 108 2.95 1.94 -0.61
CA LYS A 108 1.91 1.81 0.41
C LYS A 108 2.13 0.59 1.31
N VAL A 109 1.80 0.74 2.58
CA VAL A 109 1.70 -0.37 3.54
C VAL A 109 0.60 -1.32 3.08
N ARG A 110 0.86 -2.62 3.06
CA ARG A 110 -0.10 -3.66 2.64
C ARG A 110 -0.25 -4.80 3.63
N SER A 111 0.81 -5.13 4.30
CA SER A 111 0.86 -6.31 5.15
C SER A 111 1.56 -6.03 6.48
N ARG A 112 1.42 -6.97 7.40
CA ARG A 112 2.12 -6.93 8.70
C ARG A 112 3.64 -6.87 8.55
N LYS A 113 4.20 -7.45 7.49
CA LYS A 113 5.65 -7.40 7.21
C LYS A 113 6.18 -5.98 7.02
N ASP A 114 5.34 -5.10 6.48
CA ASP A 114 5.70 -3.70 6.30
C ASP A 114 5.85 -2.95 7.64
N LEU A 115 5.31 -3.52 8.72
CA LEU A 115 5.40 -2.99 10.09
C LEU A 115 6.56 -3.61 10.89
N GLU A 116 7.28 -4.58 10.32
CA GLU A 116 8.44 -5.18 10.95
C GLU A 116 9.56 -4.13 11.07
N GLY A 117 10.10 -3.97 12.27
CA GLY A 117 11.11 -2.96 12.57
C GLY A 117 10.60 -1.71 13.28
N LEU A 118 9.27 -1.56 13.44
CA LEU A 118 8.72 -0.53 14.31
C LEU A 118 8.89 -0.92 15.79
N GLU A 119 9.14 0.06 16.62
CA GLU A 119 9.23 -0.14 18.09
C GLU A 119 7.85 -0.21 18.72
N VAL A 120 6.84 0.40 18.10
CA VAL A 120 5.46 0.36 18.58
C VAL A 120 4.91 -1.07 18.51
N PRO A 121 4.33 -1.60 19.61
CA PRO A 121 3.78 -2.96 19.64
C PRO A 121 2.59 -3.10 18.68
N VAL A 122 2.63 -4.12 17.83
CA VAL A 122 1.57 -4.42 16.86
C VAL A 122 0.50 -5.28 17.52
N LEU A 123 -0.69 -4.72 17.69
CA LEU A 123 -1.86 -5.39 18.26
C LEU A 123 -2.38 -6.52 17.36
N GLY A 124 -2.36 -6.28 16.04
CA GLY A 124 -2.80 -7.25 15.05
C GLY A 124 -3.09 -6.59 13.70
N ASP A 125 -3.59 -7.40 12.79
CA ASP A 125 -4.06 -6.94 11.49
C ASP A 125 -5.47 -7.47 11.20
N VAL A 126 -6.28 -6.65 10.56
CA VAL A 126 -7.65 -6.97 10.15
C VAL A 126 -7.72 -6.95 8.64
N PRO A 127 -8.11 -8.04 7.99
CA PRO A 127 -8.19 -8.09 6.55
C PRO A 127 -9.31 -7.20 6.00
N LEU A 128 -9.23 -6.89 4.71
CA LEU A 128 -10.26 -6.14 4.03
C LEU A 128 -11.57 -6.95 4.00
N ALA A 129 -12.67 -6.36 4.45
CA ALA A 129 -13.98 -7.00 4.42
C ALA A 129 -14.38 -7.36 2.97
N ASP A 130 -14.90 -8.58 2.74
CA ASP A 130 -15.20 -9.12 1.40
C ASP A 130 -16.13 -8.23 0.56
N GLY A 131 -16.98 -7.45 1.19
CA GLY A 131 -17.83 -6.46 0.52
C GLY A 131 -17.05 -5.31 -0.15
N ALA A 132 -15.85 -4.99 0.34
CA ALA A 132 -15.02 -3.93 -0.20
C ALA A 132 -14.18 -4.39 -1.42
N LYS A 133 -13.92 -5.69 -1.56
CA LYS A 133 -13.21 -6.25 -2.73
C LYS A 133 -14.06 -6.22 -4.01
N LYS A 134 -15.38 -6.27 -3.90
CA LYS A 134 -16.31 -6.25 -5.06
C LYS A 134 -16.56 -4.87 -5.65
N LEU A 135 -16.11 -3.79 -5.03
CA LEU A 135 -16.07 -2.48 -5.67
C LEU A 135 -14.89 -2.44 -6.66
N SER A 136 -15.05 -3.16 -7.75
CA SER A 136 -14.18 -3.23 -8.91
C SER A 136 -13.86 -1.84 -9.48
N LEU A 137 -12.80 -1.78 -10.29
CA LEU A 137 -12.32 -0.61 -11.04
C LEU A 137 -13.46 0.22 -11.69
N MET A 138 -14.54 -0.44 -12.09
CA MET A 138 -15.72 0.16 -12.73
C MET A 138 -16.56 1.01 -11.76
N SER A 139 -16.62 0.66 -10.47
CA SER A 139 -17.33 1.46 -9.46
C SER A 139 -16.50 2.65 -8.98
N ARG A 140 -15.16 2.61 -9.10
CA ARG A 140 -14.29 3.77 -8.87
C ARG A 140 -14.50 4.88 -9.90
N LEU A 141 -14.83 4.51 -11.15
CA LEU A 141 -15.12 5.46 -12.24
C LEU A 141 -16.55 6.01 -12.18
N MET A 142 -17.47 5.31 -11.50
CA MET A 142 -18.89 5.70 -11.36
C MET A 142 -19.23 6.24 -9.97
N LYS A 143 -18.29 6.33 -9.03
CA LYS A 143 -18.58 6.77 -7.67
C LYS A 143 -18.90 8.25 -7.64
N LYS A 144 -20.19 8.53 -7.55
CA LYS A 144 -20.74 9.81 -7.06
C LYS A 144 -20.26 9.97 -5.60
N GLU A 145 -19.65 11.06 -5.28
CA GLU A 145 -18.91 11.39 -4.05
C GLU A 145 -19.75 11.51 -2.76
N ASN A 146 -20.99 11.02 -2.70
CA ASN A 146 -21.98 11.38 -1.70
C ASN A 146 -22.59 10.23 -0.86
N GLU A 147 -21.94 9.06 -0.77
CA GLU A 147 -22.37 8.11 0.26
C GLU A 147 -21.31 8.04 1.37
N SER A 148 -21.57 8.78 2.45
CA SER A 148 -20.96 8.54 3.75
C SER A 148 -21.40 7.15 4.22
N GLU A 149 -20.63 6.11 3.85
CA GLU A 149 -20.89 4.74 4.29
C GLU A 149 -20.86 4.71 5.83
N THR A 150 -22.01 4.46 6.45
CA THR A 150 -22.08 4.14 7.89
C THR A 150 -21.21 2.91 8.14
N PRO A 151 -20.34 2.92 9.15
CA PRO A 151 -19.51 1.78 9.49
C PRO A 151 -20.38 0.54 9.73
N ARG A 152 -20.03 -0.58 9.10
CA ARG A 152 -20.76 -1.85 9.22
C ARG A 152 -20.21 -2.67 10.37
N ILE A 153 -21.07 -3.30 11.12
CA ILE A 153 -20.70 -4.37 12.06
C ILE A 153 -20.55 -5.65 11.23
N VAL A 154 -19.35 -6.22 11.24
CA VAL A 154 -19.02 -7.45 10.51
C VAL A 154 -18.68 -8.60 11.46
N VAL A 155 -18.49 -8.30 12.74
CA VAL A 155 -18.26 -9.28 13.79
C VAL A 155 -19.59 -9.82 14.26
N GLU A 156 -19.76 -11.15 14.13
CA GLU A 156 -20.97 -11.87 14.47
C GLU A 156 -20.63 -13.08 15.36
N ASP A 157 -21.59 -13.48 16.21
CA ASP A 157 -21.44 -14.67 17.00
C ASP A 157 -21.47 -15.92 16.10
N HIS A 158 -20.64 -16.91 16.45
CA HIS A 158 -20.51 -18.19 15.72
C HIS A 158 -20.03 -18.09 14.25
N ASN A 159 -19.74 -16.92 13.72
CA ASN A 159 -19.19 -16.76 12.39
C ASN A 159 -17.66 -16.98 12.40
N ARG A 160 -17.17 -17.91 11.56
CA ARG A 160 -15.75 -18.29 11.45
C ARG A 160 -15.08 -17.71 10.19
N ASN A 161 -15.61 -16.65 9.63
CA ASN A 161 -14.93 -16.00 8.52
C ASN A 161 -13.61 -15.34 8.97
N VAL A 162 -12.73 -15.05 8.03
CA VAL A 162 -11.37 -14.54 8.28
C VAL A 162 -11.39 -13.25 9.12
N ILE A 163 -12.37 -12.38 8.89
CA ILE A 163 -12.45 -11.10 9.61
C ILE A 163 -12.88 -11.29 11.09
N ASN A 164 -13.77 -12.25 11.37
CA ASN A 164 -14.15 -12.58 12.74
C ASN A 164 -12.97 -13.17 13.51
N GLU A 165 -12.20 -14.07 12.89
CA GLU A 165 -11.00 -14.62 13.51
C GLU A 165 -9.93 -13.53 13.74
N ALA A 166 -9.78 -12.59 12.82
CA ALA A 166 -8.90 -11.44 13.01
C ALA A 166 -9.29 -10.64 14.26
N TYR A 167 -10.56 -10.27 14.40
CA TYR A 167 -11.01 -9.56 15.59
C TYR A 167 -10.91 -10.40 16.87
N ARG A 168 -11.03 -11.73 16.82
CA ARG A 168 -10.78 -12.59 17.97
C ARG A 168 -9.30 -12.55 18.41
N VAL A 169 -8.37 -12.56 17.44
CA VAL A 169 -6.93 -12.43 17.71
C VAL A 169 -6.63 -11.04 18.29
N VAL A 170 -7.11 -9.96 17.65
CA VAL A 170 -6.93 -8.59 18.13
C VAL A 170 -7.47 -8.42 19.55
N ARG A 171 -8.66 -8.92 19.82
CA ARG A 171 -9.27 -8.92 21.16
C ARG A 171 -8.38 -9.64 22.17
N THR A 172 -7.93 -10.85 21.85
CA THR A 172 -7.09 -11.66 22.74
C THR A 172 -5.78 -10.93 23.06
N ASN A 173 -5.14 -10.35 22.05
CA ASN A 173 -3.92 -9.56 22.24
C ASN A 173 -4.18 -8.32 23.10
N LEU A 174 -5.32 -7.65 22.90
CA LEU A 174 -5.71 -6.51 23.71
C LEU A 174 -5.95 -6.92 25.17
N ASP A 175 -6.67 -8.00 25.42
CA ASP A 175 -6.88 -8.57 26.76
C ASP A 175 -5.53 -8.88 27.46
N PHE A 176 -4.56 -9.43 26.72
CA PHE A 176 -3.20 -9.66 27.27
C PHE A 176 -2.47 -8.38 27.62
N MET A 177 -2.57 -7.36 26.78
CA MET A 177 -1.91 -6.05 27.03
C MET A 177 -2.53 -5.31 28.22
N ILE A 178 -3.81 -5.47 28.46
CA ILE A 178 -4.55 -4.81 29.56
C ILE A 178 -4.33 -5.54 30.88
N GLY A 179 -4.29 -6.87 30.82
CA GLY A 179 -4.22 -7.73 31.99
C GLY A 179 -5.59 -7.97 32.63
N ALA A 180 -5.63 -8.91 33.59
CA ALA A 180 -6.88 -9.33 34.21
C ALA A 180 -7.47 -8.25 35.13
N ASN A 181 -8.81 -8.10 35.05
CA ASN A 181 -9.63 -7.32 36.00
C ASN A 181 -9.35 -5.81 36.07
N LYS A 182 -8.89 -5.21 34.98
CA LYS A 182 -8.78 -3.74 34.89
C LYS A 182 -9.81 -3.20 33.90
N SER A 183 -10.53 -2.16 34.30
CA SER A 183 -11.28 -1.34 33.38
C SER A 183 -10.34 -0.37 32.69
N GLU A 184 -10.42 -0.25 31.36
CA GLU A 184 -9.59 0.69 30.60
C GLU A 184 -10.43 1.54 29.66
N ALA A 185 -10.04 2.81 29.56
CA ALA A 185 -10.47 3.72 28.51
C ALA A 185 -9.50 3.60 27.33
N ILE A 186 -10.00 3.23 26.16
CA ILE A 186 -9.24 2.88 24.97
C ILE A 186 -9.66 3.82 23.84
N MET A 187 -8.76 4.69 23.39
CA MET A 187 -9.04 5.52 22.22
C MET A 187 -8.59 4.85 20.93
N ALA A 188 -9.38 5.03 19.88
CA ALA A 188 -9.02 4.67 18.52
C ALA A 188 -8.74 5.94 17.70
N THR A 189 -7.50 6.07 17.22
CA THR A 189 -7.08 7.19 16.38
C THR A 189 -6.26 6.72 15.20
N SER A 190 -5.85 7.63 14.32
CA SER A 190 -5.04 7.34 13.14
C SER A 190 -4.35 8.58 12.62
N LEU A 191 -3.36 8.41 11.74
CA LEU A 191 -2.71 9.53 11.08
C LEU A 191 -3.71 10.25 10.13
N TYR A 192 -4.42 9.49 9.29
CA TYR A 192 -5.26 10.04 8.22
C TYR A 192 -6.75 9.73 8.41
N PRO A 193 -7.65 10.57 7.86
CA PRO A 193 -9.06 10.24 7.75
C PRO A 193 -9.26 9.02 6.84
N GLY A 194 -10.35 8.28 7.06
CA GLY A 194 -10.65 7.09 6.25
C GLY A 194 -9.83 5.84 6.62
N SER A 195 -9.02 5.88 7.69
CA SER A 195 -8.26 4.72 8.17
C SER A 195 -9.13 3.62 8.79
N GLY A 196 -10.40 3.88 9.06
CA GLY A 196 -11.35 2.91 9.60
C GLY A 196 -11.40 2.88 11.12
N LYS A 197 -11.15 3.99 11.80
CA LYS A 197 -11.24 4.13 13.26
C LYS A 197 -12.57 3.63 13.82
N THR A 198 -13.64 4.30 13.45
CA THR A 198 -15.00 3.94 13.87
C THR A 198 -15.37 2.49 13.52
N PHE A 199 -15.00 2.03 12.32
CA PHE A 199 -15.19 0.63 11.92
C PHE A 199 -14.49 -0.34 12.87
N THR A 200 -13.22 -0.06 13.21
CA THR A 200 -12.42 -0.89 14.11
C THR A 200 -12.96 -0.85 15.53
N SER A 201 -13.29 0.35 16.05
CA SER A 201 -13.85 0.53 17.40
C SER A 201 -15.14 -0.27 17.58
N VAL A 202 -16.09 -0.13 16.66
CA VAL A 202 -17.38 -0.80 16.71
C VAL A 202 -17.24 -2.33 16.65
N ASN A 203 -16.41 -2.84 15.76
CA ASN A 203 -16.21 -4.27 15.61
C ASN A 203 -15.42 -4.88 16.78
N LEU A 204 -14.45 -4.16 17.33
CA LEU A 204 -13.71 -4.61 18.51
C LEU A 204 -14.60 -4.58 19.77
N ALA A 205 -15.40 -3.53 19.95
CA ALA A 205 -16.40 -3.46 21.01
C ALA A 205 -17.41 -4.62 20.93
N THR A 206 -17.89 -4.93 19.70
CA THR A 206 -18.73 -6.11 19.47
C THR A 206 -18.02 -7.40 19.87
N ALA A 207 -16.73 -7.56 19.48
CA ALA A 207 -15.94 -8.73 19.82
C ALA A 207 -15.74 -8.90 21.34
N MET A 208 -15.62 -7.80 22.09
CA MET A 208 -15.55 -7.78 23.56
C MET A 208 -16.89 -8.13 24.19
N ALA A 209 -17.98 -7.50 23.71
CA ALA A 209 -19.34 -7.74 24.21
C ALA A 209 -19.77 -9.21 24.03
N LEU A 210 -19.36 -9.87 22.94
CA LEU A 210 -19.58 -11.30 22.72
C LEU A 210 -18.91 -12.22 23.77
N LYS A 211 -17.96 -11.67 24.55
CA LYS A 211 -17.37 -12.34 25.73
C LYS A 211 -18.05 -11.94 27.05
N ASN A 212 -19.26 -11.43 27.00
CA ASN A 212 -20.01 -10.95 28.17
C ASN A 212 -19.31 -9.85 28.97
N LYS A 213 -18.45 -9.05 28.29
CA LYS A 213 -17.86 -7.86 28.89
C LYS A 213 -18.83 -6.69 28.77
N LYS A 214 -18.88 -5.87 29.80
CA LYS A 214 -19.62 -4.60 29.76
C LYS A 214 -18.83 -3.59 28.97
N VAL A 215 -19.34 -3.20 27.82
CA VAL A 215 -18.64 -2.31 26.87
C VAL A 215 -19.49 -1.12 26.54
N ILE A 216 -18.86 0.05 26.45
CA ILE A 216 -19.48 1.26 25.95
C ILE A 216 -18.58 1.91 24.91
N ILE A 217 -19.18 2.52 23.88
CA ILE A 217 -18.48 3.39 22.91
C ILE A 217 -18.92 4.82 23.12
N VAL A 218 -17.96 5.74 23.19
CA VAL A 218 -18.16 7.18 23.25
C VAL A 218 -17.67 7.81 21.95
N ASP A 219 -18.53 8.54 21.27
CA ASP A 219 -18.18 9.28 20.06
C ASP A 219 -17.62 10.66 20.43
N LEU A 220 -16.29 10.77 20.48
CA LEU A 220 -15.58 12.04 20.67
C LEU A 220 -15.05 12.66 19.36
N ASP A 221 -15.42 12.11 18.19
CA ASP A 221 -15.27 12.85 16.92
C ASP A 221 -16.42 13.87 16.79
N ILE A 222 -16.44 14.83 17.72
CA ILE A 222 -17.50 15.85 17.85
C ILE A 222 -17.55 16.84 16.67
N ARG A 223 -16.70 16.65 15.67
CA ARG A 223 -16.74 17.40 14.40
C ARG A 223 -17.52 16.66 13.31
N LYS A 224 -17.44 15.32 13.27
CA LYS A 224 -18.07 14.50 12.22
C LYS A 224 -19.17 13.59 12.73
N GLY A 225 -19.08 13.13 13.97
CA GLY A 225 -20.02 12.21 14.58
C GLY A 225 -20.26 10.96 13.74
N THR A 226 -19.18 10.32 13.29
CA THR A 226 -19.28 9.18 12.36
C THR A 226 -19.93 7.98 13.02
N PHE A 227 -19.61 7.70 14.28
CA PHE A 227 -20.25 6.65 15.06
C PHE A 227 -21.72 6.96 15.33
N SER A 228 -22.05 8.22 15.63
CA SER A 228 -23.43 8.66 15.94
C SER A 228 -24.42 8.32 14.83
N LYS A 229 -23.96 8.22 13.57
CA LYS A 229 -24.80 7.78 12.42
C LYS A 229 -25.29 6.34 12.56
N ILE A 230 -24.54 5.48 13.23
CA ILE A 230 -24.92 4.07 13.46
C ILE A 230 -26.14 4.00 14.39
N VAL A 231 -26.24 4.93 15.33
CA VAL A 231 -27.34 5.02 16.30
C VAL A 231 -28.37 6.09 15.93
N ASN A 232 -28.52 6.38 14.63
CA ASN A 232 -29.49 7.32 14.06
C ASN A 232 -29.29 8.79 14.49
N SER A 233 -28.04 9.19 14.78
CA SER A 233 -27.66 10.57 15.12
C SER A 233 -28.62 11.25 16.11
N PRO A 234 -28.74 10.78 17.36
CA PRO A 234 -29.58 11.42 18.35
C PRO A 234 -29.18 12.88 18.57
N SER A 235 -30.12 13.73 18.88
CA SER A 235 -29.88 15.15 19.13
C SER A 235 -29.13 15.43 20.44
N THR A 236 -29.31 14.57 21.44
CA THR A 236 -28.65 14.67 22.75
C THR A 236 -27.47 13.69 22.78
N GLY A 237 -26.32 14.10 23.32
CA GLY A 237 -25.12 13.29 23.38
C GLY A 237 -24.01 13.97 24.18
N VAL A 238 -22.77 13.55 23.92
CA VAL A 238 -21.58 13.98 24.67
C VAL A 238 -21.43 15.52 24.70
N CYS A 239 -21.73 16.22 23.59
CA CYS A 239 -21.63 17.68 23.56
C CYS A 239 -22.55 18.36 24.56
N ALA A 240 -23.80 17.88 24.73
CA ALA A 240 -24.75 18.42 25.72
C ALA A 240 -24.27 18.14 27.14
N TYR A 241 -23.69 16.97 27.40
CA TYR A 241 -23.11 16.64 28.70
C TYR A 241 -21.91 17.53 29.03
N LEU A 242 -20.96 17.66 28.12
CA LEU A 242 -19.78 18.50 28.34
C LEU A 242 -20.13 19.96 28.56
N ASN A 243 -21.19 20.45 27.94
CA ASN A 243 -21.76 21.78 28.19
C ASN A 243 -22.55 21.90 29.54
N GLY A 244 -22.69 20.79 30.28
CA GLY A 244 -23.42 20.83 31.55
C GLY A 244 -24.95 20.90 31.44
N GLN A 245 -25.50 20.60 30.25
CA GLN A 245 -26.94 20.71 29.98
C GLN A 245 -27.72 19.47 30.44
N VAL A 246 -27.08 18.33 30.49
CA VAL A 246 -27.69 17.02 30.80
C VAL A 246 -26.76 16.20 31.70
N SER A 247 -27.33 15.18 32.36
CA SER A 247 -26.55 14.20 33.14
C SER A 247 -25.92 13.12 32.23
N LEU A 248 -25.01 12.32 32.80
CA LEU A 248 -24.40 11.22 32.06
C LEU A 248 -25.39 10.13 31.66
N ASP A 249 -26.34 9.84 32.57
CA ASP A 249 -27.36 8.82 32.34
C ASP A 249 -28.34 9.19 31.21
N ASP A 250 -28.55 10.48 30.96
CA ASP A 250 -29.46 10.98 29.91
C ASP A 250 -28.88 10.75 28.50
N ILE A 251 -27.56 10.57 28.37
CA ILE A 251 -26.88 10.42 27.08
C ILE A 251 -26.43 8.99 26.76
N ILE A 252 -26.49 8.08 27.74
CA ILE A 252 -26.19 6.67 27.53
C ILE A 252 -27.33 6.01 26.78
N LEU A 253 -27.06 5.48 25.60
CA LEU A 253 -27.99 4.67 24.84
C LEU A 253 -27.74 3.20 25.14
N PRO A 254 -28.64 2.52 25.86
CA PRO A 254 -28.45 1.09 26.16
C PRO A 254 -28.46 0.21 24.90
N SER A 255 -27.72 -0.86 24.91
CA SER A 255 -27.64 -1.87 23.84
C SER A 255 -29.00 -2.36 23.38
N LYS A 256 -29.96 -2.51 24.31
CA LYS A 256 -31.34 -2.93 24.04
C LYS A 256 -32.08 -1.97 23.10
N THR A 257 -31.73 -0.68 23.12
CA THR A 257 -32.39 0.37 22.32
C THR A 257 -31.78 0.51 20.95
N THR A 258 -30.46 0.28 20.82
CA THR A 258 -29.68 0.57 19.60
C THR A 258 -29.49 -0.65 18.70
N LYS A 259 -29.89 -1.86 19.13
CA LYS A 259 -29.57 -3.14 18.48
C LYS A 259 -28.07 -3.46 18.42
N LEU A 260 -27.23 -2.73 19.14
CA LEU A 260 -25.83 -3.04 19.34
C LEU A 260 -25.69 -4.06 20.50
N LEU A 261 -24.56 -4.74 20.58
CA LEU A 261 -24.25 -5.63 21.72
C LEU A 261 -23.62 -4.87 22.91
N PHE A 262 -23.42 -3.57 22.79
CA PHE A 262 -22.79 -2.70 23.75
C PHE A 262 -23.55 -1.37 23.87
N ASP A 263 -23.35 -0.67 24.96
CA ASP A 263 -23.95 0.65 25.19
C ASP A 263 -23.17 1.74 24.43
N SER A 264 -23.78 2.87 24.21
CA SER A 264 -23.16 3.92 23.40
C SER A 264 -23.53 5.33 23.84
N ILE A 265 -22.60 6.26 23.67
CA ILE A 265 -22.82 7.69 23.83
C ILE A 265 -22.54 8.37 22.48
N PRO A 266 -23.58 8.89 21.81
CA PRO A 266 -23.42 9.63 20.58
C PRO A 266 -22.87 11.04 20.83
N THR A 267 -22.38 11.70 19.78
CA THR A 267 -21.94 13.09 19.82
C THR A 267 -23.07 14.06 20.23
N GLY A 268 -24.30 13.80 19.77
CA GLY A 268 -25.41 14.75 19.83
C GLY A 268 -25.26 15.84 18.76
N HIS A 269 -25.80 17.02 19.04
CA HIS A 269 -25.59 18.19 18.19
C HIS A 269 -24.10 18.56 18.15
N LEU A 270 -23.57 18.77 16.95
CA LEU A 270 -22.17 19.18 16.76
C LEU A 270 -21.91 20.53 17.42
N ALA A 271 -20.81 20.63 18.15
CA ALA A 271 -20.45 21.84 18.85
C ALA A 271 -19.75 22.85 17.92
N PRO A 272 -20.01 24.14 18.07
CA PRO A 272 -19.33 25.19 17.34
C PRO A 272 -17.85 25.34 17.78
N ASN A 273 -17.52 25.01 19.03
CA ASN A 273 -16.21 25.13 19.66
C ASN A 273 -15.73 23.79 20.25
N PRO A 274 -15.40 22.80 19.42
CA PRO A 274 -15.06 21.44 19.88
C PRO A 274 -13.92 21.39 20.89
N ALA A 275 -12.82 22.12 20.62
CA ALA A 275 -11.62 22.07 21.47
C ALA A 275 -11.89 22.55 22.90
N GLU A 276 -12.71 23.57 23.09
CA GLU A 276 -13.04 24.07 24.42
C GLU A 276 -13.86 23.05 25.24
N LEU A 277 -14.77 22.34 24.59
CA LEU A 277 -15.52 21.27 25.24
C LEU A 277 -14.62 20.12 25.70
N LEU A 278 -13.64 19.75 24.89
CA LEU A 278 -12.71 18.68 25.21
C LEU A 278 -11.70 19.06 26.31
N LEU A 279 -11.51 20.35 26.59
CA LEU A 279 -10.71 20.84 27.70
C LEU A 279 -11.47 20.88 29.03
N SER A 280 -12.76 20.59 29.01
CA SER A 280 -13.59 20.60 30.21
C SER A 280 -13.25 19.50 31.19
N ASP A 281 -13.15 19.78 32.47
CA ASP A 281 -13.00 18.79 33.57
C ASP A 281 -14.07 17.70 33.54
N ARG A 282 -15.24 18.01 32.90
CA ARG A 282 -16.32 17.05 32.74
C ARG A 282 -15.94 15.86 31.85
N LEU A 283 -14.99 16.04 30.93
CA LEU A 283 -14.48 14.91 30.11
C LEU A 283 -13.79 13.87 30.98
N GLN A 284 -12.91 14.30 31.88
CA GLN A 284 -12.25 13.40 32.84
C GLN A 284 -13.27 12.72 33.75
N ALA A 285 -14.19 13.49 34.32
CA ALA A 285 -15.25 12.97 35.19
C ALA A 285 -16.09 11.90 34.47
N MET A 286 -16.45 12.13 33.22
CA MET A 286 -17.18 11.17 32.39
C MET A 286 -16.41 9.86 32.21
N ILE A 287 -15.15 9.95 31.80
CA ILE A 287 -14.30 8.77 31.57
C ILE A 287 -14.13 7.96 32.85
N ASP A 288 -13.86 8.63 33.98
CA ASP A 288 -13.68 7.98 35.29
C ASP A 288 -14.97 7.29 35.77
N GLU A 289 -16.11 7.91 35.57
CA GLU A 289 -17.41 7.32 35.92
C GLU A 289 -17.75 6.14 35.01
N LEU A 290 -17.49 6.24 33.71
CA LEU A 290 -17.71 5.13 32.78
C LEU A 290 -16.79 3.94 33.09
N LYS A 291 -15.55 4.17 33.51
CA LYS A 291 -14.63 3.10 33.93
C LYS A 291 -15.09 2.35 35.19
N GLN A 292 -15.92 2.96 36.04
CA GLN A 292 -16.51 2.29 37.18
C GLN A 292 -17.70 1.38 36.79
N ARG A 293 -18.36 1.70 35.67
CA ARG A 293 -19.58 1.00 35.22
C ARG A 293 -19.30 -0.08 34.18
N TYR A 294 -18.24 0.07 33.39
CA TYR A 294 -17.90 -0.76 32.23
C TYR A 294 -16.50 -1.37 32.35
N ASP A 295 -16.33 -2.55 31.77
CA ASP A 295 -15.00 -3.20 31.66
C ASP A 295 -14.13 -2.49 30.60
N TYR A 296 -14.76 -2.02 29.51
CA TYR A 296 -14.09 -1.33 28.41
C TYR A 296 -14.87 -0.09 27.96
N VAL A 297 -14.18 1.04 27.94
CA VAL A 297 -14.69 2.31 27.40
C VAL A 297 -13.95 2.62 26.11
N PHE A 298 -14.54 2.33 24.97
CA PHE A 298 -13.98 2.69 23.67
C PHE A 298 -14.30 4.15 23.34
N VAL A 299 -13.31 4.88 22.88
CA VAL A 299 -13.45 6.29 22.52
C VAL A 299 -13.08 6.46 21.05
N ASP A 300 -14.05 6.79 20.21
CA ASP A 300 -13.85 7.10 18.79
C ASP A 300 -13.40 8.55 18.63
N CYS A 301 -12.18 8.74 18.10
CA CYS A 301 -11.52 10.03 18.05
C CYS A 301 -11.23 10.47 16.61
N PRO A 302 -11.08 11.79 16.35
CA PRO A 302 -10.62 12.28 15.05
C PRO A 302 -9.17 11.85 14.76
N PRO A 303 -8.71 11.93 13.48
CA PRO A 303 -7.31 11.69 13.12
C PRO A 303 -6.40 12.77 13.72
N ILE A 304 -5.17 12.38 14.12
CA ILE A 304 -4.23 13.28 14.80
C ILE A 304 -3.69 14.40 13.89
N THR A 305 -3.59 14.16 12.58
CA THR A 305 -3.07 15.16 11.63
C THR A 305 -4.05 16.28 11.31
N MET A 306 -5.33 16.11 11.61
CA MET A 306 -6.35 17.10 11.25
C MET A 306 -6.61 18.12 12.35
N VAL A 307 -6.51 17.70 13.61
CA VAL A 307 -6.90 18.53 14.75
C VAL A 307 -6.18 18.12 16.03
N THR A 308 -5.99 19.07 16.92
CA THR A 308 -5.41 18.83 18.26
C THR A 308 -6.35 18.07 19.20
N ASP A 309 -7.60 17.88 18.81
CA ASP A 309 -8.64 17.25 19.63
C ASP A 309 -8.22 15.84 20.13
N ALA A 310 -7.57 15.05 19.27
CA ALA A 310 -7.08 13.72 19.64
C ALA A 310 -6.02 13.78 20.77
N SER A 311 -5.14 14.78 20.76
CA SER A 311 -4.14 14.98 21.81
C SER A 311 -4.77 15.42 23.14
N LEU A 312 -5.81 16.25 23.10
CA LEU A 312 -6.58 16.66 24.28
C LEU A 312 -7.26 15.44 24.94
N ILE A 313 -7.90 14.60 24.13
CA ILE A 313 -8.56 13.38 24.60
C ILE A 313 -7.55 12.39 25.18
N ALA A 314 -6.36 12.24 24.54
CA ALA A 314 -5.34 11.27 24.93
C ALA A 314 -4.88 11.39 26.38
N SER A 315 -4.91 12.59 26.95
CA SER A 315 -4.53 12.83 28.37
C SER A 315 -5.42 12.07 29.36
N HIS A 316 -6.70 11.82 29.00
CA HIS A 316 -7.72 11.17 29.80
C HIS A 316 -7.85 9.67 29.56
N ILE A 317 -7.07 9.12 28.62
CA ILE A 317 -7.15 7.74 28.13
C ILE A 317 -6.04 6.87 28.74
N ASP A 318 -6.32 5.60 28.94
CA ASP A 318 -5.35 4.63 29.47
C ASP A 318 -4.53 3.97 28.34
N ARG A 319 -5.16 3.74 27.16
CA ARG A 319 -4.53 3.05 26.03
C ARG A 319 -4.96 3.66 24.70
N THR A 320 -4.04 3.68 23.74
CA THR A 320 -4.30 4.17 22.39
C THR A 320 -4.12 3.07 21.36
N ILE A 321 -5.15 2.77 20.59
CA ILE A 321 -5.06 1.94 19.38
C ILE A 321 -4.86 2.87 18.19
N PHE A 322 -3.66 2.85 17.63
CA PHE A 322 -3.32 3.62 16.45
C PHE A 322 -3.61 2.80 15.20
N ILE A 323 -4.50 3.28 14.33
CA ILE A 323 -4.99 2.52 13.19
C ILE A 323 -4.26 2.94 11.94
N ALA A 324 -3.45 2.03 11.38
CA ALA A 324 -2.84 2.13 10.07
C ALA A 324 -3.77 1.49 9.03
N ARG A 325 -3.97 2.15 7.89
CA ARG A 325 -4.80 1.61 6.80
C ARG A 325 -3.93 1.09 5.67
N ALA A 326 -4.03 -0.20 5.37
CA ALA A 326 -3.40 -0.80 4.20
C ALA A 326 -3.92 -0.15 2.90
N GLY A 327 -3.01 0.12 1.97
CA GLY A 327 -3.32 0.81 0.72
C GLY A 327 -3.51 2.33 0.81
N LEU A 328 -3.68 2.89 2.01
CA LEU A 328 -3.77 4.34 2.24
C LEU A 328 -2.45 4.91 2.74
N MET A 329 -1.89 4.32 3.80
CA MET A 329 -0.66 4.77 4.45
C MET A 329 0.57 4.49 3.59
N ASP A 330 1.48 5.46 3.50
CA ASP A 330 2.77 5.30 2.85
C ASP A 330 3.78 4.71 3.84
N ARG A 331 4.65 3.79 3.38
CA ARG A 331 5.72 3.22 4.23
C ARG A 331 6.68 4.28 4.77
N ARG A 332 6.83 5.38 4.04
CA ARG A 332 7.69 6.51 4.45
C ARG A 332 7.17 7.26 5.67
N THR A 333 5.89 7.12 6.01
CA THR A 333 5.29 7.71 7.22
C THR A 333 5.35 6.80 8.45
N LEU A 334 5.84 5.56 8.30
CA LEU A 334 5.98 4.64 9.44
C LEU A 334 6.95 5.15 10.52
N PRO A 335 8.10 5.76 10.20
CA PRO A 335 8.97 6.35 11.21
C PRO A 335 8.29 7.43 12.05
N GLU A 336 7.37 8.21 11.47
CA GLU A 336 6.59 9.22 12.19
C GLU A 336 5.71 8.58 13.30
N ILE A 337 5.21 7.37 13.06
CA ILE A 337 4.45 6.63 14.08
C ILE A 337 5.34 6.22 15.24
N ASP A 338 6.58 5.80 14.97
CA ASP A 338 7.54 5.47 16.02
C ASP A 338 7.99 6.71 16.80
N GLU A 339 8.10 7.88 16.15
CA GLU A 339 8.37 9.15 16.85
C GLU A 339 7.21 9.48 17.81
N ILE A 340 5.96 9.41 17.31
CA ILE A 340 4.76 9.63 18.14
C ILE A 340 4.72 8.64 19.33
N TYR A 341 5.13 7.39 19.11
CA TYR A 341 5.21 6.39 20.17
C TYR A 341 6.29 6.73 21.21
N LYS A 342 7.48 7.15 20.78
CA LYS A 342 8.61 7.55 21.65
C LYS A 342 8.32 8.80 22.46
N GLU A 343 7.61 9.76 21.91
CA GLU A 343 7.17 10.97 22.59
C GLU A 343 6.20 10.68 23.75
N ASN A 344 5.62 9.48 23.78
CA ASN A 344 4.72 9.00 24.83
C ASN A 344 3.52 9.90 25.12
N HIS A 345 3.11 10.71 24.12
CA HIS A 345 1.90 11.54 24.24
C HIS A 345 0.62 10.70 24.27
N TYR A 346 0.70 9.49 23.67
CA TYR A 346 -0.41 8.54 23.60
C TYR A 346 -0.10 7.33 24.48
N LYS A 347 -0.71 7.28 25.65
CA LYS A 347 -0.45 6.24 26.66
C LYS A 347 -0.65 4.83 26.10
N ASN A 348 0.25 3.91 26.44
CA ASN A 348 0.18 2.49 26.09
C ASN A 348 -0.21 2.26 24.62
N MET A 349 0.38 3.05 23.71
CA MET A 349 0.07 3.02 22.29
C MET A 349 0.38 1.66 21.68
N CYS A 350 -0.54 1.14 20.88
CA CYS A 350 -0.35 -0.06 20.07
C CYS A 350 -0.89 0.18 18.65
N LEU A 351 -0.33 -0.51 17.67
CA LEU A 351 -0.63 -0.35 16.25
C LEU A 351 -1.54 -1.47 15.75
N LEU A 352 -2.61 -1.12 15.04
CA LEU A 352 -3.49 -2.05 14.35
C LEU A 352 -3.50 -1.77 12.86
N LEU A 353 -3.20 -2.78 12.04
CA LEU A 353 -3.30 -2.68 10.58
C LEU A 353 -4.70 -3.03 10.12
N ASN A 354 -5.41 -2.08 9.52
CA ASN A 354 -6.76 -2.31 8.99
C ASN A 354 -6.74 -2.45 7.46
N GLY A 355 -7.43 -3.44 6.94
CA GLY A 355 -7.57 -3.71 5.51
C GLY A 355 -6.34 -4.36 4.89
N SER A 356 -5.65 -5.24 5.61
CA SER A 356 -4.53 -6.02 5.08
C SER A 356 -4.97 -6.90 3.90
N ASP A 357 -4.07 -7.06 2.93
CA ASP A 357 -4.34 -7.88 1.73
C ASP A 357 -4.19 -9.39 2.00
N GLU A 358 -3.65 -9.77 3.15
CA GLU A 358 -3.32 -11.17 3.47
C GLU A 358 -4.50 -11.94 4.07
N SER A 359 -5.38 -12.40 3.21
CA SER A 359 -6.38 -13.43 3.58
C SER A 359 -5.74 -14.80 3.91
N GLY A 360 -4.44 -14.97 3.72
CA GLY A 360 -3.71 -16.23 3.92
C GLY A 360 -2.94 -16.38 5.23
N THR A 361 -2.74 -15.29 5.99
CA THR A 361 -1.85 -15.31 7.17
C THR A 361 -2.53 -15.90 8.40
N TYR A 362 -3.86 -15.84 8.49
CA TYR A 362 -4.60 -16.38 9.62
C TYR A 362 -4.56 -17.90 9.72
N THR A 363 -4.33 -18.61 8.63
CA THR A 363 -4.09 -20.07 8.64
C THR A 363 -2.71 -20.45 9.17
N ARG A 364 -1.76 -19.50 9.22
CA ARG A 364 -0.37 -19.75 9.63
C ARG A 364 -0.07 -19.35 11.08
N TYR A 365 -0.92 -18.51 11.72
CA TYR A 365 -0.78 -18.08 13.11
C TYR A 365 -1.68 -18.81 14.11
N GLY A 366 -2.47 -19.76 13.64
CA GLY A 366 -3.07 -20.77 14.50
C GLY A 366 -1.96 -21.69 15.01
N TYR A 367 -1.55 -21.53 16.29
CA TYR A 367 -0.60 -22.39 17.01
C TYR A 367 0.87 -22.24 16.61
N GLY A 368 1.49 -21.13 16.99
CA GLY A 368 2.94 -20.98 17.05
C GLY A 368 3.53 -21.02 18.47
N TYR A 369 2.86 -21.64 19.43
CA TYR A 369 3.45 -22.14 20.68
C TYR A 369 3.18 -23.65 20.75
N GLY A 370 3.89 -24.41 19.93
CA GLY A 370 3.88 -25.85 19.93
C GLY A 370 5.25 -26.38 20.28
N TYR A 371 5.44 -26.84 21.50
CA TYR A 371 6.48 -27.78 21.87
C TYR A 371 6.51 -28.92 20.86
N GLY A 372 7.62 -29.07 20.15
CA GLY A 372 7.84 -30.20 19.27
C GLY A 372 7.96 -31.49 20.07
N TYR A 373 6.93 -32.32 20.01
CA TYR A 373 7.03 -33.74 20.23
C TYR A 373 6.55 -34.43 18.95
N GLY A 374 7.53 -34.89 18.19
CA GLY A 374 7.29 -35.77 17.06
C GLY A 374 6.84 -37.14 17.55
N TYR A 375 5.61 -37.53 17.17
CA TYR A 375 5.24 -38.93 17.08
C TYR A 375 4.94 -39.23 15.63
N GLY A 376 5.90 -39.92 15.01
CA GLY A 376 5.73 -40.56 13.72
C GLY A 376 4.79 -41.75 13.87
N TYR A 377 3.65 -41.70 13.17
CA TYR A 377 2.87 -42.91 12.86
C TYR A 377 3.21 -43.34 11.45
N GLY A 378 4.00 -44.40 11.36
CA GLY A 378 4.21 -45.14 10.14
C GLY A 378 2.94 -45.89 9.73
N ASN A 379 2.47 -45.66 8.52
CA ASN A 379 1.47 -46.49 7.88
C ASN A 379 2.16 -47.66 7.20
N ASP A 380 2.17 -48.80 7.86
CA ASP A 380 2.39 -50.10 7.24
C ASP A 380 1.08 -50.60 6.62
N THR A 381 0.95 -50.48 5.33
CA THR A 381 -0.04 -51.26 4.56
C THR A 381 0.63 -52.52 4.07
N LYS A 382 0.38 -53.65 4.77
CA LYS A 382 0.62 -54.99 4.25
C LYS A 382 -0.56 -55.42 3.36
N LYS A 383 -0.17 -55.87 2.16
CA LYS A 383 -0.98 -56.69 1.25
C LYS A 383 -1.28 -58.03 1.91
N GLN A 384 -2.50 -58.45 1.85
CA GLN A 384 -2.94 -59.79 1.37
C GLN A 384 -4.31 -59.64 0.74
#